data_19df321aaf4b05ae979b7b4b2890e1b2
#
_entry.id   19df321aaf4b05ae979b7b4b2890e1b2
#
_cell.length_a   1.000
_cell.length_b   1.000
_cell.length_c   1.000
_cell.angle_alpha   90.00
_cell.angle_beta   90.00
_cell.angle_gamma   90.00
#
_symmetry.space_group_name_H-M   'P 1'
#
loop_
_entity.id
_entity.type
_entity.pdbx_description
1 polymer ?
#
loop_
_entity_poly.entity_id
_entity_poly.type
_entity_poly.pdbx_seq_one_letter_code
_entity_poly.pdbx_strand_id
1 'polypeptide(L)'
;MFKNLRDIAESAAAHLWVAAAVALLVSCGNKTEVTDQIDMSTTPRQVGDSILAIQSENGEQILRVEAVRMEKYENDSMSYEIFPKGFEVYSYKGKDLETSICSKKARHTVFKDKSETWEVFGDVVITNYLNGQTLKTDTLYWDRYEHKIYTHCFVEMSSPQGFMQGYGMQSDEQARNAEILRPFDSFTRIAEDSLYVDTANFVGPILDPSKIEADLKVKGKDR
;
A
#
# COMPACT_ATOMS: atom_id res chain seq x y z
N MET A 1 73.91 35.57 48.16
CA MET A 1 73.28 36.22 46.96
C MET A 1 72.77 35.24 45.92
N PHE A 2 72.63 34.00 46.26
CA PHE A 2 72.19 32.96 45.31
C PHE A 2 70.80 32.31 45.61
N LYS A 3 70.15 32.68 46.71
CA LYS A 3 68.83 32.10 47.09
C LYS A 3 67.65 32.68 46.29
N ASN A 4 67.77 33.98 45.93
CA ASN A 4 66.65 34.65 45.19
C ASN A 4 66.50 34.24 43.73
N LEU A 5 67.53 33.70 43.08
CA LEU A 5 67.44 33.27 41.70
C LEU A 5 66.71 31.93 41.55
N ARG A 6 66.79 31.02 42.52
CA ARG A 6 66.04 29.72 42.48
C ARG A 6 64.55 29.94 42.73
N ASP A 7 64.21 30.82 43.68
CA ASP A 7 62.80 31.10 44.00
C ASP A 7 62.05 31.78 42.82
N ILE A 8 62.77 32.65 42.06
CA ILE A 8 62.25 33.29 40.87
C ILE A 8 62.09 32.27 39.73
N ALA A 9 63.02 31.33 39.57
CA ALA A 9 62.97 30.31 38.56
C ALA A 9 61.81 29.28 38.83
N GLU A 10 61.59 28.87 40.07
CA GLU A 10 60.51 27.98 40.47
C GLU A 10 59.15 28.67 40.34
N SER A 11 59.02 29.94 40.67
CA SER A 11 57.80 30.74 40.46
C SER A 11 57.49 30.90 38.99
N ALA A 12 58.45 31.17 38.13
CA ALA A 12 58.25 31.29 36.68
C ALA A 12 57.83 29.97 36.03
N ALA A 13 58.43 28.84 36.46
CA ALA A 13 58.07 27.53 36.01
C ALA A 13 56.60 27.14 36.38
N ALA A 14 56.21 27.49 37.65
CA ALA A 14 54.85 27.25 38.11
C ALA A 14 53.79 28.02 37.29
N HIS A 15 54.10 29.28 36.95
CA HIS A 15 53.20 30.10 36.13
C HIS A 15 53.12 29.59 34.67
N LEU A 16 54.18 29.02 34.13
CA LEU A 16 54.24 28.46 32.82
C LEU A 16 53.39 27.22 32.75
N TRP A 17 53.39 26.36 33.77
CA TRP A 17 52.55 25.18 33.86
C TRP A 17 51.06 25.50 34.00
N VAL A 18 50.71 26.54 34.77
CA VAL A 18 49.31 26.99 34.89
C VAL A 18 48.82 27.57 33.56
N ALA A 19 49.64 28.37 32.86
CA ALA A 19 49.28 28.90 31.55
C ALA A 19 49.10 27.83 30.51
N ALA A 20 49.92 26.78 30.51
CA ALA A 20 49.79 25.63 29.63
C ALA A 20 48.53 24.82 29.94
N ALA A 21 48.19 24.64 31.22
CA ALA A 21 46.94 23.94 31.62
C ALA A 21 45.70 24.73 31.23
N VAL A 22 45.69 26.06 31.34
CA VAL A 22 44.56 26.91 30.90
C VAL A 22 44.43 26.91 29.39
N ALA A 23 45.54 26.89 28.63
CA ALA A 23 45.48 26.80 27.16
C ALA A 23 44.89 25.48 26.65
N LEU A 24 45.04 24.37 27.40
CA LEU A 24 44.42 23.07 27.05
C LEU A 24 42.91 23.05 27.32
N LEU A 25 42.39 23.88 28.22
CA LEU A 25 40.97 23.96 28.52
C LEU A 25 40.18 24.81 27.49
N VAL A 26 40.82 25.62 26.70
CA VAL A 26 40.19 26.48 25.68
C VAL A 26 40.12 25.77 24.31
N SER A 27 40.74 24.60 24.16
CA SER A 27 40.78 23.84 22.89
C SER A 27 39.52 23.00 22.62
N CYS A 28 38.48 23.04 23.47
CA CYS A 28 37.15 22.59 23.10
C CYS A 28 36.41 23.74 22.40
N GLY A 29 36.90 24.14 21.23
CA GLY A 29 36.09 24.88 20.27
C GLY A 29 34.93 23.98 19.85
N ASN A 30 33.73 24.22 20.39
CA ASN A 30 32.50 23.76 19.80
C ASN A 30 32.46 24.24 18.33
N LYS A 31 32.93 23.39 17.42
CA LYS A 31 32.32 23.39 16.10
C LYS A 31 30.87 22.96 16.36
N THR A 32 30.03 23.94 16.56
CA THR A 32 28.59 23.75 16.23
C THR A 32 28.63 23.48 14.73
N GLU A 33 28.79 22.21 14.37
CA GLU A 33 28.33 21.79 13.07
C GLU A 33 26.88 22.29 13.04
N VAL A 34 26.62 23.24 12.14
CA VAL A 34 25.26 23.52 11.71
C VAL A 34 24.81 22.19 11.19
N THR A 35 24.20 21.39 12.05
CA THR A 35 23.43 20.23 11.64
C THR A 35 22.36 20.86 10.77
N ASP A 36 22.56 20.83 9.46
CA ASP A 36 21.48 21.10 8.53
C ASP A 36 20.29 20.36 9.11
N GLN A 37 19.26 21.11 9.48
CA GLN A 37 18.06 20.51 10.05
C GLN A 37 17.55 19.57 8.96
N ILE A 38 17.90 18.30 9.09
CA ILE A 38 17.40 17.26 8.21
C ILE A 38 15.90 17.36 8.33
N ASP A 39 15.26 17.79 7.26
CA ASP A 39 13.80 17.83 7.20
C ASP A 39 13.27 16.41 7.33
N MET A 40 12.87 16.07 8.55
CA MET A 40 12.37 14.74 8.92
C MET A 40 11.10 14.36 8.14
N SER A 41 10.45 15.32 7.50
CA SER A 41 9.26 15.06 6.67
C SER A 41 9.63 14.56 5.28
N THR A 42 10.83 14.88 4.79
CA THR A 42 11.30 14.54 3.44
C THR A 42 12.39 13.46 3.43
N THR A 43 12.98 13.16 4.59
CA THR A 43 14.04 12.15 4.70
C THR A 43 13.50 10.89 5.37
N PRO A 44 13.62 9.71 4.72
CA PRO A 44 13.15 8.47 5.32
C PRO A 44 13.95 8.13 6.58
N ARG A 45 13.27 7.78 7.66
CA ARG A 45 13.89 7.29 8.90
C ARG A 45 14.44 5.88 8.77
N GLN A 46 13.81 5.10 7.91
CA GLN A 46 14.21 3.72 7.64
C GLN A 46 14.03 3.42 6.17
N VAL A 47 14.97 2.69 5.61
CA VAL A 47 14.92 2.16 4.25
C VAL A 47 15.22 0.68 4.32
N GLY A 48 14.41 -0.12 3.63
CA GLY A 48 14.60 -1.55 3.47
C GLY A 48 14.52 -1.92 2.00
N ASP A 49 15.38 -2.82 1.56
CA ASP A 49 15.32 -3.42 0.23
C ASP A 49 15.00 -4.91 0.35
N SER A 50 14.33 -5.48 -0.66
CA SER A 50 13.91 -6.89 -0.69
C SER A 50 13.04 -7.27 0.50
N ILE A 51 11.92 -6.59 0.66
CA ILE A 51 10.97 -6.82 1.75
C ILE A 51 10.19 -8.10 1.49
N LEU A 52 10.17 -8.97 2.49
CA LEU A 52 9.30 -10.14 2.58
C LEU A 52 8.69 -10.16 3.97
N ALA A 53 7.37 -10.00 4.06
CA ALA A 53 6.62 -10.12 5.29
C ALA A 53 5.63 -11.28 5.18
N ILE A 54 5.57 -12.12 6.21
CA ILE A 54 4.66 -13.27 6.27
C ILE A 54 3.85 -13.15 7.56
N GLN A 55 2.54 -13.20 7.41
CA GLN A 55 1.62 -13.33 8.53
C GLN A 55 1.13 -14.78 8.60
N SER A 56 1.23 -15.36 9.78
CA SER A 56 0.74 -16.73 10.04
C SER A 56 -0.24 -16.73 11.19
N GLU A 57 -1.24 -17.57 11.09
CA GLU A 57 -2.23 -17.83 12.13
C GLU A 57 -2.33 -19.34 12.36
N ASN A 58 -2.26 -19.77 13.62
CA ASN A 58 -2.26 -21.20 14.00
C ASN A 58 -1.23 -22.07 13.26
N GLY A 59 -0.09 -21.47 12.86
CA GLY A 59 0.98 -22.14 12.12
C GLY A 59 0.77 -22.22 10.61
N GLU A 60 -0.32 -21.71 10.10
CA GLU A 60 -0.58 -21.60 8.67
C GLU A 60 -0.32 -20.17 8.16
N GLN A 61 0.30 -20.05 7.00
CA GLN A 61 0.50 -18.75 6.34
C GLN A 61 -0.84 -18.27 5.80
N ILE A 62 -1.26 -17.08 6.21
CA ILE A 62 -2.50 -16.44 5.76
C ILE A 62 -2.26 -15.27 4.82
N LEU A 63 -1.11 -14.60 4.96
CA LEU A 63 -0.75 -13.45 4.13
C LEU A 63 0.76 -13.43 3.86
N ARG A 64 1.15 -13.02 2.67
CA ARG A 64 2.53 -12.72 2.28
C ARG A 64 2.56 -11.40 1.54
N VAL A 65 3.49 -10.53 1.92
CA VAL A 65 3.75 -9.24 1.29
C VAL A 65 5.17 -9.22 0.76
N GLU A 66 5.33 -8.82 -0.49
CA GLU A 66 6.61 -8.66 -1.16
C GLU A 66 6.74 -7.25 -1.73
N ALA A 67 7.92 -6.65 -1.55
CA ALA A 67 8.24 -5.37 -2.18
C ALA A 67 9.74 -5.24 -2.42
N VAL A 68 10.11 -4.60 -3.53
CA VAL A 68 11.52 -4.35 -3.85
C VAL A 68 12.16 -3.38 -2.87
N ARG A 69 11.42 -2.38 -2.43
CA ARG A 69 11.90 -1.33 -1.52
C ARG A 69 10.79 -0.78 -0.65
N MET A 70 11.12 -0.46 0.60
CA MET A 70 10.28 0.25 1.55
C MET A 70 11.04 1.44 2.11
N GLU A 71 10.36 2.56 2.24
CA GLU A 71 10.85 3.80 2.85
C GLU A 71 9.86 4.26 3.91
N LYS A 72 10.31 4.35 5.16
CA LYS A 72 9.49 4.78 6.29
C LYS A 72 9.76 6.22 6.64
N TYR A 73 8.69 6.98 6.76
CA TYR A 73 8.67 8.37 7.16
C TYR A 73 7.85 8.54 8.42
N GLU A 74 8.19 9.53 9.21
CA GLU A 74 7.46 9.82 10.44
C GLU A 74 7.50 11.32 10.71
N ASN A 75 6.35 11.87 11.02
CA ASN A 75 6.19 13.25 11.45
C ASN A 75 5.33 13.30 12.73
N ASP A 76 5.07 14.53 13.22
CA ASP A 76 4.32 14.73 14.45
C ASP A 76 2.86 14.23 14.40
N SER A 77 2.30 13.96 13.23
CA SER A 77 0.90 13.62 13.04
C SER A 77 0.68 12.17 12.62
N MET A 78 1.62 11.59 11.87
CA MET A 78 1.49 10.25 11.29
C MET A 78 2.85 9.59 11.05
N SER A 79 2.84 8.28 10.93
CA SER A 79 3.93 7.49 10.36
C SER A 79 3.42 6.84 9.07
N TYR A 80 4.23 6.86 8.01
CA TYR A 80 3.84 6.19 6.76
C TYR A 80 5.01 5.47 6.12
N GLU A 81 4.69 4.38 5.45
CA GLU A 81 5.61 3.55 4.69
C GLU A 81 5.24 3.63 3.21
N ILE A 82 6.22 3.93 2.36
CA ILE A 82 6.07 3.98 0.91
C ILE A 82 6.81 2.79 0.30
N PHE A 83 6.18 2.15 -0.66
CA PHE A 83 6.73 1.09 -1.49
C PHE A 83 6.81 1.61 -2.93
N PRO A 84 7.94 2.23 -3.33
CA PRO A 84 8.02 2.98 -4.59
C PRO A 84 8.28 2.12 -5.82
N LYS A 85 8.64 0.84 -5.65
CA LYS A 85 9.16 -0.03 -6.72
C LYS A 85 8.48 -1.41 -6.74
N GLY A 86 7.17 -1.45 -6.89
CA GLY A 86 6.41 -2.69 -6.86
C GLY A 86 5.97 -3.08 -5.45
N PHE A 87 4.75 -3.58 -5.38
CA PHE A 87 4.13 -4.06 -4.16
C PHE A 87 3.18 -5.21 -4.50
N GLU A 88 3.36 -6.34 -3.83
CA GLU A 88 2.59 -7.54 -4.06
C GLU A 88 2.10 -8.11 -2.73
N VAL A 89 0.83 -8.46 -2.68
CA VAL A 89 0.17 -9.10 -1.54
C VAL A 89 -0.46 -10.40 -2.00
N TYR A 90 -0.26 -11.46 -1.24
CA TYR A 90 -0.80 -12.78 -1.49
C TYR A 90 -1.57 -13.25 -0.27
N SER A 91 -2.84 -13.57 -0.40
CA SER A 91 -3.64 -14.19 0.65
C SER A 91 -3.82 -15.70 0.39
N TYR A 92 -3.88 -16.46 1.45
CA TYR A 92 -3.96 -17.91 1.41
C TYR A 92 -5.17 -18.40 2.21
N LYS A 93 -5.74 -19.50 1.74
CA LYS A 93 -6.76 -20.27 2.46
C LYS A 93 -6.22 -21.69 2.68
N GLY A 94 -5.73 -21.96 3.88
CA GLY A 94 -4.93 -23.14 4.14
C GLY A 94 -3.63 -23.10 3.34
N LYS A 95 -3.42 -24.05 2.43
CA LYS A 95 -2.25 -24.11 1.56
C LYS A 95 -2.45 -23.48 0.18
N ASP A 96 -3.67 -23.14 -0.15
CA ASP A 96 -4.02 -22.66 -1.49
C ASP A 96 -3.92 -21.13 -1.55
N LEU A 97 -3.32 -20.63 -2.63
CA LEU A 97 -3.33 -19.21 -2.94
C LEU A 97 -4.75 -18.79 -3.31
N GLU A 98 -5.31 -17.89 -2.53
CA GLU A 98 -6.68 -17.41 -2.71
C GLU A 98 -6.73 -16.16 -3.60
N THR A 99 -5.94 -15.14 -3.22
CA THR A 99 -5.96 -13.85 -3.93
C THR A 99 -4.56 -13.27 -4.01
N SER A 100 -4.24 -12.60 -5.10
CA SER A 100 -3.09 -11.71 -5.19
C SER A 100 -3.51 -10.29 -5.56
N ILE A 101 -2.80 -9.31 -5.02
CA ILE A 101 -2.91 -7.89 -5.36
C ILE A 101 -1.52 -7.42 -5.76
N CYS A 102 -1.35 -6.95 -6.99
CA CYS A 102 -0.10 -6.45 -7.52
C CYS A 102 -0.27 -4.98 -7.92
N SER A 103 0.74 -4.14 -7.67
CA SER A 103 0.73 -2.73 -8.06
C SER A 103 2.15 -2.19 -8.24
N LYS A 104 2.28 -1.06 -8.92
CA LYS A 104 3.57 -0.37 -9.09
C LYS A 104 4.06 0.27 -7.80
N LYS A 105 3.15 0.72 -6.94
CA LYS A 105 3.45 1.42 -5.70
C LYS A 105 2.40 1.15 -4.64
N ALA A 106 2.79 1.32 -3.38
CA ALA A 106 1.86 1.31 -2.26
C ALA A 106 2.26 2.31 -1.18
N ARG A 107 1.29 2.68 -0.36
CA ARG A 107 1.48 3.48 0.85
C ARG A 107 0.67 2.87 1.99
N HIS A 108 1.31 2.70 3.13
CA HIS A 108 0.67 2.40 4.40
C HIS A 108 0.82 3.61 5.32
N THR A 109 -0.26 4.11 5.88
CA THR A 109 -0.26 5.25 6.78
C THR A 109 -0.90 4.85 8.11
N VAL A 110 -0.20 5.16 9.19
CA VAL A 110 -0.69 4.98 10.58
C VAL A 110 -0.80 6.36 11.22
N PHE A 111 -1.98 6.71 11.67
CA PHE A 111 -2.27 7.98 12.34
C PHE A 111 -2.07 7.89 13.86
N LYS A 112 -2.01 9.02 14.55
CA LYS A 112 -1.87 9.07 16.02
C LYS A 112 -2.98 8.37 16.79
N ASP A 113 -4.18 8.37 16.25
CA ASP A 113 -5.35 7.66 16.81
C ASP A 113 -5.32 6.15 16.58
N LYS A 114 -4.21 5.64 15.96
CA LYS A 114 -3.99 4.25 15.55
C LYS A 114 -4.89 3.77 14.41
N SER A 115 -5.61 4.66 13.74
CA SER A 115 -6.25 4.31 12.49
C SER A 115 -5.19 4.07 11.40
N GLU A 116 -5.47 3.16 10.50
CA GLU A 116 -4.56 2.74 9.43
C GLU A 116 -5.26 2.82 8.09
N THR A 117 -4.53 3.29 7.08
CA THR A 117 -4.97 3.26 5.68
C THR A 117 -3.91 2.66 4.79
N TRP A 118 -4.34 1.82 3.88
CA TRP A 118 -3.52 1.30 2.79
C TRP A 118 -4.03 1.81 1.47
N GLU A 119 -3.10 2.28 0.64
CA GLU A 119 -3.33 2.71 -0.73
C GLU A 119 -2.38 1.96 -1.64
N VAL A 120 -2.89 1.29 -2.66
CA VAL A 120 -2.08 0.68 -3.71
C VAL A 120 -2.43 1.34 -5.03
N PHE A 121 -1.43 1.71 -5.83
CA PHE A 121 -1.65 2.54 -7.01
C PHE A 121 -0.65 2.27 -8.13
N GLY A 122 -1.10 2.56 -9.35
CA GLY A 122 -0.41 2.32 -10.61
C GLY A 122 -0.56 0.88 -11.09
N ASP A 123 -1.43 0.66 -12.07
CA ASP A 123 -1.72 -0.64 -12.69
C ASP A 123 -2.04 -1.73 -11.65
N VAL A 124 -3.00 -1.44 -10.78
CA VAL A 124 -3.44 -2.40 -9.77
C VAL A 124 -4.16 -3.56 -10.42
N VAL A 125 -3.70 -4.77 -10.15
CA VAL A 125 -4.32 -6.02 -10.60
C VAL A 125 -4.64 -6.88 -9.39
N ILE A 126 -5.90 -7.26 -9.25
CA ILE A 126 -6.35 -8.24 -8.25
C ILE A 126 -6.73 -9.51 -8.98
N THR A 127 -6.20 -10.64 -8.55
CA THR A 127 -6.56 -11.95 -9.10
C THR A 127 -7.08 -12.83 -7.97
N ASN A 128 -8.32 -13.29 -8.10
CA ASN A 128 -8.90 -14.30 -7.23
C ASN A 128 -8.79 -15.67 -7.94
N TYR A 129 -7.97 -16.53 -7.39
CA TYR A 129 -7.64 -17.84 -7.98
C TYR A 129 -8.73 -18.86 -7.75
N LEU A 130 -9.61 -18.67 -6.75
CA LEU A 130 -10.69 -19.62 -6.43
C LEU A 130 -11.83 -19.56 -7.44
N ASN A 131 -12.11 -18.36 -7.97
CA ASN A 131 -13.20 -18.16 -8.93
C ASN A 131 -12.70 -17.75 -10.33
N GLY A 132 -11.38 -17.60 -10.51
CA GLY A 132 -10.77 -17.20 -11.78
C GLY A 132 -11.08 -15.75 -12.18
N GLN A 133 -11.38 -14.89 -11.22
CA GLN A 133 -11.71 -13.49 -11.44
C GLN A 133 -10.45 -12.62 -11.40
N THR A 134 -10.35 -11.71 -12.36
CA THR A 134 -9.29 -10.69 -12.39
C THR A 134 -9.93 -9.31 -12.48
N LEU A 135 -9.46 -8.39 -11.63
CA LEU A 135 -9.90 -7.01 -11.58
C LEU A 135 -8.70 -6.10 -11.80
N LYS A 136 -8.87 -5.04 -12.62
CA LYS A 136 -7.86 -4.03 -12.91
C LYS A 136 -8.41 -2.66 -12.58
N THR A 137 -7.57 -1.84 -11.94
CA THR A 137 -7.88 -0.44 -11.64
C THR A 137 -6.59 0.36 -11.50
N ASP A 138 -6.66 1.68 -11.43
CA ASP A 138 -5.49 2.52 -11.19
C ASP A 138 -5.10 2.58 -9.71
N THR A 139 -6.07 2.75 -8.84
CA THR A 139 -5.84 2.93 -7.39
C THR A 139 -6.85 2.10 -6.61
N LEU A 140 -6.40 1.48 -5.53
CA LEU A 140 -7.22 0.71 -4.60
C LEU A 140 -6.93 1.14 -3.18
N TYR A 141 -7.97 1.28 -2.37
CA TYR A 141 -7.91 1.57 -0.94
C TYR A 141 -8.31 0.33 -0.15
N TRP A 142 -7.59 0.07 0.94
CA TRP A 142 -7.94 -0.96 1.89
C TRP A 142 -8.17 -0.32 3.26
N ASP A 143 -9.41 -0.42 3.71
CA ASP A 143 -9.84 0.00 5.03
C ASP A 143 -9.89 -1.22 5.95
N ARG A 144 -8.89 -1.34 6.83
CA ARG A 144 -8.78 -2.46 7.76
C ARG A 144 -9.82 -2.43 8.86
N TYR A 145 -10.33 -1.25 9.20
CA TYR A 145 -11.36 -1.09 10.22
C TYR A 145 -12.72 -1.60 9.71
N GLU A 146 -13.06 -1.24 8.48
CA GLU A 146 -14.30 -1.65 7.83
C GLU A 146 -14.19 -3.04 7.15
N HIS A 147 -13.01 -3.66 7.19
CA HIS A 147 -12.72 -4.94 6.53
C HIS A 147 -13.08 -4.96 5.05
N LYS A 148 -12.79 -3.89 4.33
CA LYS A 148 -13.13 -3.75 2.92
C LYS A 148 -12.01 -3.16 2.08
N ILE A 149 -12.03 -3.53 0.81
CA ILE A 149 -11.27 -2.86 -0.26
C ILE A 149 -12.25 -2.10 -1.15
N TYR A 150 -11.83 -0.94 -1.64
CA TYR A 150 -12.66 -0.13 -2.52
C TYR A 150 -11.82 0.77 -3.45
N THR A 151 -12.44 1.21 -4.52
CA THR A 151 -11.90 2.24 -5.40
C THR A 151 -12.99 3.15 -5.93
N HIS A 152 -12.63 4.36 -6.31
CA HIS A 152 -13.48 5.29 -7.05
C HIS A 152 -13.11 5.38 -8.53
N CYS A 153 -11.98 4.77 -8.90
CA CYS A 153 -11.44 4.78 -10.25
C CYS A 153 -12.26 3.90 -11.20
N PHE A 154 -11.87 3.95 -12.47
CA PHE A 154 -12.35 2.99 -13.46
C PHE A 154 -11.87 1.59 -13.12
N VAL A 155 -12.74 0.60 -13.32
CA VAL A 155 -12.50 -0.80 -13.01
C VAL A 155 -12.88 -1.67 -14.21
N GLU A 156 -12.02 -2.60 -14.54
CA GLU A 156 -12.29 -3.72 -15.45
C GLU A 156 -12.25 -5.02 -14.67
N MET A 157 -13.29 -5.82 -14.75
CA MET A 157 -13.37 -7.11 -14.11
C MET A 157 -13.68 -8.19 -15.14
N SER A 158 -12.83 -9.19 -15.23
CA SER A 158 -13.00 -10.35 -16.08
C SER A 158 -13.12 -11.62 -15.24
N SER A 159 -13.98 -12.53 -15.67
CA SER A 159 -14.21 -13.83 -15.03
C SER A 159 -14.57 -14.87 -16.08
N PRO A 160 -14.57 -16.17 -15.76
CA PRO A 160 -15.09 -17.21 -16.67
C PRO A 160 -16.54 -16.97 -17.10
N GLN A 161 -17.33 -16.26 -16.28
CA GLN A 161 -18.74 -15.94 -16.54
C GLN A 161 -18.92 -14.72 -17.44
N GLY A 162 -17.94 -13.83 -17.57
CA GLY A 162 -18.08 -12.65 -18.40
C GLY A 162 -17.12 -11.52 -18.05
N PHE A 163 -17.47 -10.35 -18.53
CA PHE A 163 -16.70 -9.13 -18.37
C PHE A 163 -17.61 -8.02 -17.83
N MET A 164 -17.11 -7.27 -16.86
CA MET A 164 -17.77 -6.09 -16.31
C MET A 164 -16.78 -4.93 -16.25
N GLN A 165 -17.27 -3.74 -16.53
CA GLN A 165 -16.51 -2.52 -16.35
C GLN A 165 -17.39 -1.42 -15.78
N GLY A 166 -16.75 -0.43 -15.13
CA GLY A 166 -17.49 0.65 -14.54
C GLY A 166 -16.62 1.59 -13.71
N TYR A 167 -17.24 2.48 -12.96
CA TYR A 167 -16.58 3.38 -12.03
C TYR A 167 -16.95 3.04 -10.59
N GLY A 168 -15.94 2.91 -9.77
CA GLY A 168 -16.09 2.54 -8.37
C GLY A 168 -16.32 1.05 -8.17
N MET A 169 -15.69 0.51 -7.17
CA MET A 169 -15.82 -0.88 -6.74
C MET A 169 -15.68 -0.97 -5.24
N GLN A 170 -16.36 -1.93 -4.64
CA GLN A 170 -16.18 -2.34 -3.25
C GLN A 170 -16.17 -3.86 -3.15
N SER A 171 -15.46 -4.38 -2.16
CA SER A 171 -15.38 -5.82 -1.87
C SER A 171 -14.94 -6.05 -0.42
N ASP A 172 -15.04 -7.29 0.05
CA ASP A 172 -14.34 -7.75 1.24
C ASP A 172 -12.81 -7.75 1.02
N GLU A 173 -12.04 -7.86 2.10
CA GLU A 173 -10.56 -7.83 2.07
C GLU A 173 -9.93 -8.92 1.18
N GLN A 174 -10.64 -10.01 0.93
CA GLN A 174 -10.18 -11.13 0.11
C GLN A 174 -10.65 -11.03 -1.34
N ALA A 175 -11.29 -9.93 -1.73
CA ALA A 175 -11.84 -9.72 -3.07
C ALA A 175 -12.79 -10.85 -3.55
N ARG A 176 -13.57 -11.43 -2.63
CA ARG A 176 -14.50 -12.53 -2.93
C ARG A 176 -15.81 -12.03 -3.53
N ASN A 177 -16.28 -10.87 -3.06
CA ASN A 177 -17.58 -10.28 -3.36
C ASN A 177 -17.42 -8.90 -3.99
N ALA A 178 -16.63 -8.82 -5.08
CA ALA A 178 -16.40 -7.55 -5.76
C ALA A 178 -17.65 -7.06 -6.48
N GLU A 179 -18.12 -5.86 -6.16
CA GLU A 179 -19.25 -5.18 -6.74
C GLU A 179 -18.80 -3.89 -7.43
N ILE A 180 -19.15 -3.72 -8.71
CA ILE A 180 -18.91 -2.49 -9.45
C ILE A 180 -20.11 -1.56 -9.24
N LEU A 181 -19.86 -0.36 -8.71
CA LEU A 181 -20.92 0.55 -8.27
C LEU A 181 -21.67 1.23 -9.42
N ARG A 182 -20.98 1.51 -10.53
CA ARG A 182 -21.54 2.17 -11.72
C ARG A 182 -21.11 1.42 -12.98
N PRO A 183 -21.68 0.22 -13.22
CA PRO A 183 -21.32 -0.60 -14.36
C PRO A 183 -21.87 -0.03 -15.67
N PHE A 184 -21.17 -0.28 -16.79
CA PHE A 184 -21.60 -0.01 -18.16
C PHE A 184 -20.90 -0.96 -19.12
N ASP A 185 -21.47 -1.16 -20.32
CA ASP A 185 -20.92 -2.01 -21.40
C ASP A 185 -20.40 -3.37 -20.91
N SER A 186 -21.18 -4.00 -20.03
CA SER A 186 -20.84 -5.26 -19.38
C SER A 186 -21.62 -6.41 -19.99
N PHE A 187 -21.05 -7.62 -19.99
CA PHE A 187 -21.74 -8.82 -20.43
C PHE A 187 -21.44 -10.01 -19.51
N THR A 188 -22.41 -10.88 -19.36
CA THR A 188 -22.26 -12.15 -18.65
C THR A 188 -22.81 -13.30 -19.50
N ARG A 189 -22.19 -14.47 -19.33
CA ARG A 189 -22.70 -15.72 -19.91
C ARG A 189 -23.62 -16.38 -18.89
N ILE A 190 -24.84 -16.65 -19.29
CA ILE A 190 -25.82 -17.39 -18.49
C ILE A 190 -25.79 -18.83 -18.99
N ALA A 191 -25.53 -19.79 -18.09
CA ALA A 191 -25.66 -21.21 -18.45
C ALA A 191 -27.12 -21.53 -18.77
N GLU A 192 -27.37 -22.33 -19.82
CA GLU A 192 -28.75 -22.67 -20.24
C GLU A 192 -29.59 -23.28 -19.10
N ASP A 193 -28.96 -24.04 -18.21
CA ASP A 193 -29.61 -24.70 -17.06
C ASP A 193 -30.02 -23.73 -15.94
N SER A 194 -29.50 -22.49 -15.95
CA SER A 194 -29.83 -21.44 -14.94
C SER A 194 -30.95 -20.50 -15.39
N LEU A 195 -31.50 -20.71 -16.60
CA LEU A 195 -32.63 -19.96 -17.15
C LEU A 195 -33.98 -20.51 -16.68
N TYR A 196 -34.05 -21.12 -15.49
CA TYR A 196 -35.35 -21.44 -14.92
C TYR A 196 -36.04 -20.15 -14.45
N VAL A 197 -36.87 -19.58 -15.30
CA VAL A 197 -37.77 -18.50 -14.93
C VAL A 197 -39.00 -19.14 -14.28
N ASP A 198 -39.14 -18.96 -12.97
CA ASP A 198 -40.40 -19.28 -12.30
C ASP A 198 -41.47 -18.30 -12.79
N THR A 199 -42.23 -18.72 -13.80
CA THR A 199 -43.28 -17.90 -14.40
C THR A 199 -44.43 -17.59 -13.43
N ALA A 200 -44.53 -18.30 -12.31
CA ALA A 200 -45.55 -18.06 -11.30
C ALA A 200 -45.28 -16.83 -10.45
N ASN A 201 -44.00 -16.43 -10.28
CA ASN A 201 -43.59 -15.29 -9.49
C ASN A 201 -42.97 -14.14 -10.32
N PHE A 202 -42.97 -14.26 -11.64
CA PHE A 202 -42.41 -13.23 -12.52
C PHE A 202 -43.36 -12.03 -12.64
N VAL A 203 -42.97 -10.88 -12.10
CA VAL A 203 -43.74 -9.61 -12.09
C VAL A 203 -43.26 -8.63 -13.18
N GLY A 204 -42.37 -9.04 -14.07
CA GLY A 204 -41.80 -8.22 -15.14
C GLY A 204 -42.53 -8.39 -16.48
N PRO A 205 -42.28 -7.53 -17.49
CA PRO A 205 -42.82 -7.72 -18.83
C PRO A 205 -42.26 -8.99 -19.45
N ILE A 206 -43.13 -9.85 -19.96
CA ILE A 206 -42.73 -11.03 -20.73
C ILE A 206 -42.05 -10.54 -22.01
N LEU A 207 -40.74 -10.76 -22.13
CA LEU A 207 -40.03 -10.45 -23.36
C LEU A 207 -40.41 -11.46 -24.42
N ASP A 208 -41.04 -10.98 -25.48
CA ASP A 208 -41.37 -11.82 -26.64
C ASP A 208 -40.08 -12.22 -27.36
N PRO A 209 -39.76 -13.56 -27.42
CA PRO A 209 -38.50 -14.01 -28.03
C PRO A 209 -38.33 -13.58 -29.49
N SER A 210 -39.46 -13.42 -30.23
CA SER A 210 -39.42 -12.98 -31.62
C SER A 210 -38.96 -11.52 -31.81
N LYS A 211 -39.17 -10.67 -30.81
CA LYS A 211 -38.68 -9.29 -30.82
C LYS A 211 -37.19 -9.20 -30.49
N ILE A 212 -36.69 -10.06 -29.59
CA ILE A 212 -35.28 -10.16 -29.25
C ILE A 212 -34.46 -10.60 -30.46
N GLU A 213 -34.92 -11.61 -31.21
CA GLU A 213 -34.25 -12.04 -32.45
C GLU A 213 -34.25 -10.97 -33.54
N ALA A 214 -35.30 -10.17 -33.63
CA ALA A 214 -35.40 -9.08 -34.59
C ALA A 214 -34.40 -7.98 -34.29
N ASP A 215 -34.25 -7.56 -33.03
CA ASP A 215 -33.30 -6.54 -32.58
C ASP A 215 -31.83 -6.97 -32.74
N LEU A 216 -31.51 -8.25 -32.50
CA LEU A 216 -30.20 -8.82 -32.73
C LEU A 216 -29.80 -8.84 -34.21
N LYS A 217 -30.77 -9.13 -35.12
CA LYS A 217 -30.57 -9.13 -36.58
C LYS A 217 -30.33 -7.71 -37.13
N VAL A 218 -30.97 -6.71 -36.55
CA VAL A 218 -30.78 -5.30 -36.95
C VAL A 218 -29.40 -4.81 -36.57
N LYS A 219 -28.93 -5.07 -35.34
CA LYS A 219 -27.58 -4.67 -34.88
C LYS A 219 -26.42 -5.39 -35.58
N GLY A 220 -26.65 -6.57 -36.15
CA GLY A 220 -25.62 -7.32 -36.89
C GLY A 220 -25.42 -6.87 -38.34
N LYS A 221 -26.23 -5.93 -38.84
CA LYS A 221 -26.19 -5.50 -40.24
C LYS A 221 -25.41 -4.20 -40.47
N ASP A 222 -25.05 -3.51 -39.37
CA ASP A 222 -24.31 -2.24 -39.36
C ASP A 222 -22.84 -2.39 -38.92
N ARG A 223 -22.26 -3.59 -39.18
CA ARG A 223 -20.82 -3.83 -38.99
C ARG A 223 -20.16 -4.29 -40.31
#